data_fd84386a16133fadad88488aa6284bfe
#
_entry.id   fd84386a16133fadad88488aa6284bfe
#
_cell.length_a   1.000
_cell.length_b   1.000
_cell.length_c   1.000
_cell.angle_alpha   90.00
_cell.angle_beta   90.00
_cell.angle_gamma   90.00
#
_symmetry.space_group_name_H-M   'P 1'
#
loop_
_entity.id
_entity.type
_entity.pdbx_description
1 polymer ?
#
loop_
_entity_poly.entity_id
_entity_poly.type
_entity_poly.pdbx_seq_one_letter_code
_entity_poly.pdbx_strand_id
1 'polypeptide(L)'
;MQLKAPDINPTSVELVDAQITEQRFKVGMHVLNPNDRALPIKSVSCALQIEGVEVGHGESSAPFNVPAHGESDFDMVVTTNLGMSIPNLAMRLFRGGDLPGYRLSGTVNPDITLLPPIPFSKSGQLTLPN
;
A
#
# COMPACT_ATOMS: atom_id res chain seq x y z
N MET A 1 -9.84 3.60 29.35
CA MET A 1 -9.76 2.56 28.32
C MET A 1 -8.68 2.93 27.31
N GLN A 2 -7.74 2.03 27.07
CA GLN A 2 -6.68 2.25 26.10
C GLN A 2 -7.07 1.65 24.77
N LEU A 3 -6.93 2.44 23.71
CA LEU A 3 -7.05 1.92 22.36
C LEU A 3 -5.72 1.32 21.94
N LYS A 4 -5.78 0.13 21.37
CA LYS A 4 -4.59 -0.54 20.84
C LYS A 4 -4.48 -0.22 19.35
N ALA A 5 -3.25 -0.10 18.88
CA ALA A 5 -3.01 0.13 17.47
C ALA A 5 -3.50 -1.09 16.66
N PRO A 6 -4.16 -0.87 15.52
CA PRO A 6 -4.54 -1.97 14.65
C PRO A 6 -3.33 -2.60 13.98
N ASP A 7 -3.46 -3.87 13.60
CA ASP A 7 -2.47 -4.53 12.77
C ASP A 7 -2.78 -4.22 11.30
N ILE A 8 -1.81 -3.65 10.61
CA ILE A 8 -1.97 -3.26 9.22
C ILE A 8 -0.98 -4.06 8.40
N ASN A 9 -1.51 -4.88 7.49
CA ASN A 9 -0.69 -5.77 6.69
C ASN A 9 -0.98 -5.59 5.21
N PRO A 10 -0.02 -5.03 4.45
CA PRO A 10 -0.12 -5.11 3.00
C PRO A 10 -0.11 -6.59 2.59
N THR A 11 -1.08 -6.99 1.78
CA THR A 11 -1.23 -8.39 1.39
C THR A 11 -0.70 -8.67 -0.01
N SER A 12 -0.69 -7.66 -0.88
CA SER A 12 -0.19 -7.82 -2.24
C SER A 12 0.19 -6.48 -2.84
N VAL A 13 1.17 -6.51 -3.74
CA VAL A 13 1.49 -5.39 -4.63
C VAL A 13 1.59 -5.98 -6.03
N GLU A 14 0.65 -5.61 -6.89
CA GLU A 14 0.44 -6.23 -8.20
C GLU A 14 0.48 -5.18 -9.29
N LEU A 15 1.25 -5.44 -10.35
CA LEU A 15 1.23 -4.58 -11.52
C LEU A 15 -0.01 -4.92 -12.34
N VAL A 16 -0.97 -4.00 -12.40
CA VAL A 16 -2.26 -4.25 -13.08
C VAL A 16 -2.38 -3.54 -14.41
N ASP A 17 -1.55 -2.53 -14.66
CA ASP A 17 -1.51 -1.85 -15.95
C ASP A 17 -0.09 -1.34 -16.17
N ALA A 18 0.49 -1.66 -17.32
CA ALA A 18 1.86 -1.29 -17.62
C ALA A 18 1.94 -0.68 -19.00
N GLN A 19 2.05 0.63 -19.05
CA GLN A 19 2.38 1.37 -20.27
C GLN A 19 3.80 1.91 -20.12
N ILE A 20 4.38 2.36 -21.23
CA ILE A 20 5.77 2.85 -21.19
C ILE A 20 5.93 4.04 -20.25
N THR A 21 4.96 4.96 -20.26
CA THR A 21 5.03 6.20 -19.50
C THR A 21 4.30 6.14 -18.16
N GLU A 22 3.44 5.15 -17.95
CA GLU A 22 2.65 5.07 -16.74
C GLU A 22 2.39 3.61 -16.37
N GLN A 23 2.58 3.29 -15.12
CA GLN A 23 2.26 1.97 -14.58
C GLN A 23 1.32 2.15 -13.40
N ARG A 24 0.44 1.18 -13.19
CA ARG A 24 -0.47 1.16 -12.05
C ARG A 24 -0.27 -0.12 -11.27
N PHE A 25 -0.07 0.06 -9.97
CA PHE A 25 0.06 -1.05 -9.04
C PHE A 25 -1.15 -1.06 -8.12
N LYS A 26 -1.75 -2.24 -7.97
CA LYS A 26 -2.83 -2.44 -7.03
C LYS A 26 -2.23 -2.95 -5.73
N VAL A 27 -2.48 -2.25 -4.64
CA VAL A 27 -1.98 -2.60 -3.32
C VAL A 27 -3.15 -3.10 -2.49
N GLY A 28 -3.10 -4.36 -2.09
CA GLY A 28 -4.08 -4.93 -1.18
C GLY A 28 -3.65 -4.72 0.26
N MET A 29 -4.60 -4.35 1.11
CA MET A 29 -4.35 -4.06 2.51
C MET A 29 -5.33 -4.82 3.38
N HIS A 30 -4.84 -5.33 4.52
CA HIS A 30 -5.65 -6.02 5.51
C HIS A 30 -5.45 -5.35 6.86
N VAL A 31 -6.54 -4.98 7.52
CA VAL A 31 -6.51 -4.29 8.82
C VAL A 31 -7.26 -5.11 9.85
N LEU A 32 -6.59 -5.42 10.96
CA LEU A 32 -7.19 -6.09 12.12
C LEU A 32 -7.35 -5.08 13.25
N ASN A 33 -8.56 -4.99 13.78
CA ASN A 33 -8.87 -4.10 14.90
C ASN A 33 -8.95 -4.91 16.19
N PRO A 34 -7.97 -4.78 17.10
CA PRO A 34 -7.97 -5.53 18.35
C PRO A 34 -8.84 -4.91 19.44
N ASN A 35 -9.50 -3.79 19.16
CA ASN A 35 -10.28 -3.07 20.15
C ASN A 35 -11.72 -3.57 20.24
N ASP A 36 -12.35 -3.31 21.36
CA ASP A 36 -13.73 -3.70 21.62
C ASP A 36 -14.76 -2.70 21.07
N ARG A 37 -14.29 -1.77 20.25
CA ARG A 37 -15.14 -0.79 19.54
C ARG A 37 -14.65 -0.64 18.13
N ALA A 38 -15.52 -0.19 17.24
CA ALA A 38 -15.17 0.04 15.84
C ALA A 38 -14.09 1.12 15.74
N LEU A 39 -13.21 0.93 14.75
CA LEU A 39 -12.12 1.87 14.48
C LEU A 39 -12.44 2.61 13.19
N PRO A 40 -12.79 3.91 13.27
CA PRO A 40 -12.98 4.69 12.06
C PRO A 40 -11.64 5.08 11.45
N ILE A 41 -11.49 4.88 10.16
CA ILE A 41 -10.30 5.25 9.40
C ILE A 41 -10.68 6.40 8.48
N LYS A 42 -9.95 7.48 8.58
CA LYS A 42 -10.20 8.70 7.80
C LYS A 42 -9.53 8.63 6.43
N SER A 43 -8.29 8.17 6.39
CA SER A 43 -7.52 8.10 5.15
C SER A 43 -6.33 7.15 5.33
N VAL A 44 -5.76 6.75 4.19
CA VAL A 44 -4.54 5.94 4.15
C VAL A 44 -3.63 6.52 3.10
N SER A 45 -2.35 6.64 3.40
CA SER A 45 -1.35 7.08 2.43
C SER A 45 -0.21 6.07 2.39
N CYS A 46 0.40 5.91 1.23
CA CYS A 46 1.53 5.00 1.09
C CYS A 46 2.49 5.48 0.00
N ALA A 47 3.73 5.04 0.13
CA ALA A 47 4.77 5.26 -0.85
C ALA A 47 5.34 3.91 -1.28
N LEU A 48 5.59 3.75 -2.57
CA LEU A 48 6.14 2.53 -3.13
C LEU A 48 7.58 2.79 -3.56
N GLN A 49 8.49 1.96 -3.07
CA GLN A 49 9.88 1.95 -3.49
C GLN A 49 10.17 0.66 -4.26
N ILE A 50 10.91 0.79 -5.34
CA ILE A 50 11.40 -0.36 -6.11
C ILE A 50 12.91 -0.22 -6.21
N GLU A 51 13.62 -1.25 -5.79
CA GLU A 51 15.09 -1.26 -5.74
C GLU A 51 15.67 -0.05 -4.99
N GLY A 52 14.98 0.37 -3.91
CA GLY A 52 15.42 1.46 -3.07
C GLY A 52 15.07 2.85 -3.57
N VAL A 53 14.37 2.96 -4.70
CA VAL A 53 13.97 4.25 -5.28
C VAL A 53 12.47 4.44 -5.13
N GLU A 54 12.05 5.58 -4.59
CA GLU A 54 10.62 5.89 -4.51
C GLU A 54 10.09 6.16 -5.91
N VAL A 55 9.15 5.35 -6.36
CA VAL A 55 8.62 5.42 -7.71
C VAL A 55 7.20 5.94 -7.80
N GLY A 56 6.52 6.02 -6.66
CA GLY A 56 5.16 6.54 -6.62
C GLY A 56 4.58 6.52 -5.23
N HIS A 57 3.43 7.14 -5.10
CA HIS A 57 2.69 7.14 -3.84
C HIS A 57 1.20 7.11 -4.16
N GLY A 58 0.42 6.68 -3.17
CA GLY A 58 -1.02 6.60 -3.30
C GLY A 58 -1.70 7.07 -2.04
N GLU A 59 -2.94 7.50 -2.19
CA GLU A 59 -3.77 7.93 -1.08
C GLU A 59 -5.18 7.42 -1.28
N SER A 60 -5.83 7.08 -0.18
CA SER A 60 -7.25 6.82 -0.15
C SER A 60 -7.86 7.73 0.89
N SER A 61 -8.76 8.60 0.47
CA SER A 61 -9.45 9.52 1.37
C SER A 61 -10.91 9.13 1.60
N ALA A 62 -11.31 7.95 1.15
CA ALA A 62 -12.65 7.43 1.42
C ALA A 62 -12.66 6.83 2.83
N PRO A 63 -13.40 7.43 3.78
CA PRO A 63 -13.41 6.90 5.14
C PRO A 63 -14.15 5.57 5.22
N PHE A 64 -13.68 4.73 6.14
CA PHE A 64 -14.33 3.44 6.40
C PHE A 64 -14.13 3.05 7.87
N ASN A 65 -14.89 2.06 8.33
CA ASN A 65 -14.79 1.56 9.70
C ASN A 65 -14.33 0.11 9.71
N VAL A 66 -13.45 -0.21 10.67
CA VAL A 66 -13.10 -1.59 10.94
C VAL A 66 -13.89 -2.03 12.17
N PRO A 67 -14.69 -3.10 12.09
CA PRO A 67 -15.53 -3.52 13.21
C PRO A 67 -14.73 -3.86 14.47
N ALA A 68 -15.37 -3.77 15.62
CA ALA A 68 -14.75 -4.16 16.89
C ALA A 68 -14.33 -5.63 16.80
N HIS A 69 -13.09 -5.93 17.21
CA HIS A 69 -12.48 -7.26 17.12
C HIS A 69 -12.60 -7.89 15.73
N GLY A 70 -12.73 -7.04 14.71
CA GLY A 70 -12.93 -7.48 13.33
C GLY A 70 -11.81 -7.06 12.42
N GLU A 71 -12.06 -7.25 11.14
CA GLU A 71 -11.07 -6.99 10.11
C GLU A 71 -11.71 -6.37 8.89
N SER A 72 -10.89 -5.73 8.07
CA SER A 72 -11.35 -5.12 6.83
C SER A 72 -10.25 -5.22 5.79
N ASP A 73 -10.63 -5.47 4.55
CA ASP A 73 -9.72 -5.46 3.42
C ASP A 73 -10.07 -4.30 2.51
N PHE A 74 -9.04 -3.67 1.95
CA PHE A 74 -9.24 -2.62 0.96
C PHE A 74 -8.06 -2.59 -0.01
N ASP A 75 -8.27 -1.94 -1.15
CA ASP A 75 -7.26 -1.81 -2.18
C ASP A 75 -6.95 -0.34 -2.43
N MET A 76 -5.71 -0.09 -2.81
CA MET A 76 -5.26 1.24 -3.23
C MET A 76 -4.56 1.10 -4.57
N VAL A 77 -4.54 2.18 -5.33
CA VAL A 77 -3.80 2.22 -6.59
C VAL A 77 -2.66 3.21 -6.46
N VAL A 78 -1.46 2.75 -6.81
CA VAL A 78 -0.28 3.59 -6.87
C VAL A 78 0.12 3.74 -8.32
N THR A 79 0.19 4.98 -8.80
CA THR A 79 0.60 5.29 -10.16
C THR A 79 2.07 5.68 -10.18
N THR A 80 2.82 5.13 -11.12
CA THR A 80 4.27 5.35 -11.22
C THR A 80 4.67 5.75 -12.62
N ASN A 81 5.89 6.25 -12.77
CA ASN A 81 6.55 6.38 -14.05
C ASN A 81 7.95 5.79 -13.91
N LEU A 82 8.06 4.49 -14.11
CA LEU A 82 9.31 3.76 -13.92
C LEU A 82 10.36 4.17 -14.94
N GLY A 83 9.94 4.53 -16.14
CA GLY A 83 10.86 4.98 -17.18
C GLY A 83 11.63 6.24 -16.78
N MET A 84 11.00 7.12 -16.01
CA MET A 84 11.67 8.32 -15.49
C MET A 84 12.43 8.03 -14.21
N SER A 85 11.88 7.18 -13.34
CA SER A 85 12.45 6.93 -12.02
C SER A 85 13.60 5.93 -12.05
N ILE A 86 13.46 4.85 -12.82
CA ILE A 86 14.45 3.77 -12.94
C ILE A 86 14.44 3.30 -14.40
N PRO A 87 15.16 4.00 -15.31
CA PRO A 87 15.06 3.71 -16.75
C PRO A 87 15.36 2.27 -17.15
N ASN A 88 16.36 1.63 -16.52
CA ASN A 88 16.74 0.27 -16.85
C ASN A 88 15.73 -0.76 -16.35
N LEU A 89 14.96 -0.42 -15.34
CA LEU A 89 13.98 -1.33 -14.75
C LEU A 89 12.82 -1.58 -15.71
N ALA A 90 12.33 -0.54 -16.37
CA ALA A 90 11.25 -0.69 -17.34
C ALA A 90 11.64 -1.69 -18.44
N MET A 91 12.88 -1.62 -18.93
CA MET A 91 13.38 -2.57 -19.92
C MET A 91 13.40 -4.00 -19.40
N ARG A 92 13.83 -4.19 -18.14
CA ARG A 92 13.88 -5.53 -17.54
C ARG A 92 12.49 -6.12 -17.38
N LEU A 93 11.52 -5.30 -16.98
CA LEU A 93 10.14 -5.76 -16.82
C LEU A 93 9.53 -6.21 -18.14
N PHE A 94 9.77 -5.46 -19.22
CA PHE A 94 9.24 -5.80 -20.54
C PHE A 94 9.93 -7.02 -21.16
N ARG A 95 11.15 -7.34 -20.73
CA ARG A 95 11.88 -8.50 -21.23
C ARG A 95 11.55 -9.79 -20.49
N GLY A 96 10.70 -9.72 -19.46
CA GLY A 96 10.32 -10.91 -18.72
C GLY A 96 11.38 -11.45 -17.78
N GLY A 97 12.30 -10.60 -17.32
CA GLY A 97 13.30 -10.99 -16.33
C GLY A 97 12.70 -11.13 -14.94
N ASP A 98 13.55 -11.39 -13.96
CA ASP A 98 13.14 -11.48 -12.57
C ASP A 98 12.52 -10.17 -12.12
N LEU A 99 11.42 -10.26 -11.39
CA LEU A 99 10.76 -9.07 -10.86
C LEU A 99 11.55 -8.53 -9.68
N PRO A 100 11.68 -7.20 -9.60
CA PRO A 100 12.45 -6.58 -8.53
C PRO A 100 11.73 -6.63 -7.20
N GLY A 101 12.48 -6.42 -6.14
CA GLY A 101 11.91 -6.24 -4.82
C GLY A 101 11.27 -4.88 -4.67
N TYR A 102 10.25 -4.81 -3.83
CA TYR A 102 9.60 -3.56 -3.49
C TYR A 102 9.59 -3.35 -1.99
N ARG A 103 9.41 -2.11 -1.59
CA ARG A 103 9.09 -1.74 -0.22
C ARG A 103 7.91 -0.78 -0.24
N LEU A 104 6.85 -1.16 0.46
CA LEU A 104 5.68 -0.32 0.63
C LEU A 104 5.67 0.20 2.05
N SER A 105 5.56 1.51 2.22
CA SER A 105 5.48 2.13 3.54
C SER A 105 4.43 3.22 3.51
N GLY A 106 3.83 3.49 4.67
CA GLY A 106 2.82 4.53 4.74
C GLY A 106 2.21 4.65 6.12
N THR A 107 1.08 5.32 6.17
CA THR A 107 0.35 5.53 7.41
C THR A 107 -1.15 5.35 7.20
N VAL A 108 -1.79 4.83 8.23
CA VAL A 108 -3.25 4.81 8.34
C VAL A 108 -3.64 5.91 9.32
N ASN A 109 -4.54 6.78 8.91
CA ASN A 109 -4.97 7.93 9.72
C ASN A 109 -6.34 7.63 10.31
N PRO A 110 -6.40 7.30 11.61
CA PRO A 110 -7.70 7.06 12.26
C PRO A 110 -8.44 8.38 12.48
N ASP A 111 -9.77 8.30 12.48
CA ASP A 111 -10.62 9.44 12.73
C ASP A 111 -10.98 9.47 14.22
N ILE A 112 -9.96 9.51 15.05
CA ILE A 112 -10.08 9.57 16.51
C ILE A 112 -9.10 10.62 17.01
N THR A 113 -9.60 11.59 17.74
CA THR A 113 -8.85 12.80 18.11
C THR A 113 -7.48 12.55 18.73
N LEU A 114 -7.36 11.57 19.61
CA LEU A 114 -6.11 11.34 20.34
C LEU A 114 -5.28 10.17 19.82
N LEU A 115 -5.71 9.55 18.73
CA LEU A 115 -4.96 8.44 18.16
C LEU A 115 -4.12 8.95 16.97
N PRO A 116 -2.78 8.87 17.06
CA PRO A 116 -1.92 9.38 15.98
C PRO A 116 -1.94 8.48 14.75
N PRO A 117 -1.41 8.96 13.62
CA PRO A 117 -1.25 8.13 12.45
C PRO A 117 -0.47 6.86 12.77
N ILE A 118 -0.88 5.75 12.17
CA ILE A 118 -0.30 4.44 12.44
C ILE A 118 0.56 4.02 11.24
N PRO A 119 1.88 3.89 11.43
CA PRO A 119 2.76 3.54 10.33
C PRO A 119 2.69 2.06 9.99
N PHE A 120 2.94 1.73 8.74
CA PHE A 120 3.11 0.35 8.30
C PHE A 120 4.19 0.27 7.23
N SER A 121 4.77 -0.91 7.08
CA SER A 121 5.71 -1.16 5.99
C SER A 121 5.76 -2.65 5.68
N LYS A 122 6.06 -2.97 4.43
CA LYS A 122 6.23 -4.34 3.98
C LYS A 122 7.17 -4.37 2.78
N SER A 123 8.05 -5.36 2.76
CA SER A 123 8.91 -5.64 1.62
C SER A 123 8.54 -6.97 1.00
N GLY A 124 8.75 -7.10 -0.28
CA GLY A 124 8.46 -8.33 -1.01
C GLY A 124 8.91 -8.23 -2.44
N GLN A 125 8.45 -9.13 -3.28
CA GLN A 125 8.71 -9.08 -4.71
C GLN A 125 7.43 -8.74 -5.46
N LEU A 126 7.57 -7.94 -6.51
CA LEU A 126 6.44 -7.60 -7.38
C LEU A 126 5.88 -8.85 -8.04
N THR A 127 4.57 -8.82 -8.28
CA THR A 127 3.90 -9.87 -9.03
C THR A 127 3.26 -9.28 -10.28
N LEU A 128 3.21 -10.09 -11.34
CA LEU A 128 2.54 -9.70 -12.57
C LEU A 128 1.14 -10.30 -12.60
N PRO A 129 0.20 -9.65 -13.31
CA PRO A 129 -1.11 -10.24 -13.49
C PRO A 129 -1.02 -11.50 -14.34
N ASN A 130 -1.85 -12.47 -14.02
CA ASN A 130 -1.92 -13.70 -14.79
C ASN A 130 -2.71 -13.51 -16.06
#